data_f690b055f4a720a45748a29be2c83163
#
_entry.id   f690b055f4a720a45748a29be2c83163
#
_cell.length_a   1.000
_cell.length_b   1.000
_cell.length_c   1.000
_cell.angle_alpha   90.00
_cell.angle_beta   90.00
_cell.angle_gamma   90.00
#
_symmetry.space_group_name_H-M   'P 1'
#
loop_
_entity.id
_entity.type
_entity.pdbx_description
1 polymer ?
#
loop_
_entity_poly.entity_id
_entity_poly.type
_entity_poly.pdbx_seq_one_letter_code
_entity_poly.pdbx_strand_id
1 'polypeptide(L)'
;MKYFLQDDFDDVVIKNAMSVKEIIESLTLEDIRQFLLSLGVDDNDIDVQDDYLICPTICHNPIEEATSMKLYYYDQNKSFHCYTQCSENFNIIELYMRYMELNHYKIFYSDAEDYIRQFVGQLQEVIVNEPTFHYEKTVRSEDFIDLPPYNPNVLDCFVDYPHPLWLGDGISERSMKKFHIGFSLNQNRITIPHYDYRGFLIGVRSRALEEKDLEFGKYRPMMVGDKMYNHQLGFNLYGIYENKEAIKRFKRAVIFEGEKSVLLSDTFYENYSVAVATCGSQLNRFQINLLVKKYGVSDITLAFDKEFKNLNDPACRTYRKKLIDKCLKYRGLANFYYIFDEHNLLQQKDSPIDRGVEVYEKLMKKRIKIN
;
A
#
# COMPACT_ATOMS: atom_id res chain seq x y z
N MET A 1 51.16 -28.06 30.14
CA MET A 1 49.97 -28.44 29.35
C MET A 1 49.04 -27.23 29.32
N LYS A 2 49.46 -26.22 28.66
CA LYS A 2 48.76 -24.96 28.32
C LYS A 2 49.52 -24.39 27.15
N TYR A 3 48.88 -24.12 26.08
CA TYR A 3 49.29 -23.55 24.78
C TYR A 3 48.95 -24.52 23.66
N PHE A 4 47.70 -24.42 23.22
CA PHE A 4 47.18 -24.75 21.90
C PHE A 4 45.66 -24.54 22.02
N LEU A 5 45.18 -23.33 21.72
CA LEU A 5 43.78 -22.98 21.46
C LEU A 5 43.61 -21.44 21.45
N GLN A 6 44.49 -20.70 20.78
CA GLN A 6 44.29 -19.26 20.68
C GLN A 6 44.36 -18.71 19.24
N ASP A 7 44.86 -19.48 18.28
CA ASP A 7 45.07 -18.98 16.92
C ASP A 7 43.94 -19.32 15.92
N ASP A 8 43.08 -20.32 16.24
CA ASP A 8 41.97 -20.68 15.35
C ASP A 8 40.67 -19.89 15.60
N PHE A 9 40.58 -19.13 16.69
CA PHE A 9 39.38 -18.35 17.02
C PHE A 9 39.41 -16.95 16.45
N ASP A 10 40.60 -16.38 16.19
CA ASP A 10 40.69 -14.98 15.69
C ASP A 10 40.36 -14.85 14.20
N ASP A 11 40.63 -15.89 13.37
CA ASP A 11 40.31 -15.85 11.95
C ASP A 11 38.82 -16.07 11.63
N VAL A 12 38.09 -16.77 12.49
CA VAL A 12 36.64 -16.97 12.36
C VAL A 12 35.86 -15.72 12.82
N VAL A 13 36.37 -15.02 13.81
CA VAL A 13 35.76 -13.80 14.36
C VAL A 13 35.91 -12.61 13.42
N ILE A 14 37.00 -12.55 12.65
CA ILE A 14 37.25 -11.41 11.73
C ILE A 14 36.38 -11.48 10.47
N LYS A 15 35.96 -12.67 9.99
CA LYS A 15 35.08 -12.80 8.82
C LYS A 15 33.59 -12.59 9.12
N ASN A 16 33.18 -12.65 10.38
CA ASN A 16 31.83 -12.31 10.84
C ASN A 16 31.62 -10.80 11.10
N ALA A 17 32.60 -9.97 10.83
CA ALA A 17 32.62 -8.54 11.21
C ALA A 17 32.20 -7.56 10.12
N MET A 18 31.77 -8.03 8.94
CA MET A 18 31.16 -7.11 7.97
C MET A 18 29.85 -6.56 8.53
N SER A 19 29.74 -5.25 8.57
CA SER A 19 28.48 -4.61 8.93
C SER A 19 27.40 -4.96 7.87
N VAL A 20 26.14 -4.91 8.27
CA VAL A 20 25.00 -5.10 7.33
C VAL A 20 25.12 -4.21 6.10
N LYS A 21 25.58 -2.98 6.30
CA LYS A 21 25.80 -2.01 5.23
C LYS A 21 26.84 -2.49 4.23
N GLU A 22 27.97 -3.00 4.70
CA GLU A 22 29.03 -3.53 3.84
C GLU A 22 28.58 -4.76 3.08
N ILE A 23 27.76 -5.63 3.68
CA ILE A 23 27.15 -6.78 3.01
C ILE A 23 26.23 -6.31 1.87
N ILE A 24 25.33 -5.38 2.15
CA ILE A 24 24.40 -4.85 1.13
C ILE A 24 25.17 -4.16 0.00
N GLU A 25 26.22 -3.39 0.32
CA GLU A 25 27.06 -2.71 -0.66
C GLU A 25 27.87 -3.68 -1.52
N SER A 26 28.20 -4.87 -1.03
CA SER A 26 28.95 -5.89 -1.77
C SER A 26 28.12 -6.68 -2.78
N LEU A 27 26.78 -6.65 -2.69
CA LEU A 27 25.90 -7.43 -3.56
C LEU A 27 25.96 -6.95 -5.01
N THR A 28 26.02 -7.88 -5.93
CA THR A 28 25.93 -7.65 -7.37
C THR A 28 24.50 -7.89 -7.88
N LEU A 29 24.20 -7.49 -9.12
CA LEU A 29 22.91 -7.81 -9.76
C LEU A 29 22.69 -9.33 -9.86
N GLU A 30 23.77 -10.11 -10.09
CA GLU A 30 23.66 -11.56 -10.13
C GLU A 30 23.36 -12.14 -8.74
N ASP A 31 23.94 -11.61 -7.66
CA ASP A 31 23.61 -12.02 -6.29
C ASP A 31 22.13 -11.76 -5.99
N ILE A 32 21.61 -10.63 -6.40
CA ILE A 32 20.19 -10.30 -6.25
C ILE A 32 19.31 -11.24 -7.09
N ARG A 33 19.72 -11.57 -8.31
CA ARG A 33 19.02 -12.55 -9.14
C ARG A 33 18.98 -13.92 -8.44
N GLN A 34 20.12 -14.42 -7.95
CA GLN A 34 20.19 -15.67 -7.20
C GLN A 34 19.34 -15.65 -5.93
N PHE A 35 19.30 -14.52 -5.24
CA PHE A 35 18.42 -14.33 -4.10
C PHE A 35 16.94 -14.46 -4.48
N LEU A 36 16.48 -13.80 -5.54
CA LEU A 36 15.10 -13.89 -6.02
C LEU A 36 14.73 -15.32 -6.45
N LEU A 37 15.65 -16.02 -7.12
CA LEU A 37 15.49 -17.45 -7.46
C LEU A 37 15.35 -18.32 -6.20
N SER A 38 16.14 -18.04 -5.16
CA SER A 38 16.05 -18.77 -3.88
C SER A 38 14.72 -18.57 -3.16
N LEU A 39 14.04 -17.47 -3.41
CA LEU A 39 12.69 -17.19 -2.92
C LEU A 39 11.60 -17.87 -3.76
N GLY A 40 11.94 -18.42 -4.94
CA GLY A 40 11.04 -19.14 -5.83
C GLY A 40 10.51 -18.31 -7.01
N VAL A 41 11.08 -17.14 -7.29
CA VAL A 41 10.77 -16.39 -8.53
C VAL A 41 11.29 -17.17 -9.74
N ASP A 42 10.49 -17.30 -10.80
CA ASP A 42 10.93 -17.95 -12.03
C ASP A 42 11.99 -17.10 -12.73
N ASP A 43 13.03 -17.74 -13.27
CA ASP A 43 14.13 -17.08 -13.96
C ASP A 43 13.67 -16.27 -15.19
N ASN A 44 12.64 -16.73 -15.87
CA ASN A 44 12.04 -16.03 -17.00
C ASN A 44 11.28 -14.75 -16.60
N ASP A 45 10.97 -14.60 -15.32
CA ASP A 45 10.29 -13.42 -14.73
C ASP A 45 11.31 -12.44 -14.09
N ILE A 46 12.61 -12.63 -14.33
CA ILE A 46 13.65 -11.71 -13.88
C ILE A 46 14.34 -11.09 -15.10
N ASP A 47 14.14 -9.79 -15.28
CA ASP A 47 14.77 -9.02 -16.38
C ASP A 47 15.96 -8.24 -15.82
N VAL A 48 17.18 -8.63 -16.21
CA VAL A 48 18.44 -8.02 -15.75
C VAL A 48 18.96 -7.07 -16.83
N GLN A 49 19.20 -5.84 -16.46
CA GLN A 49 19.77 -4.78 -17.29
C GLN A 49 21.18 -4.40 -16.77
N ASP A 50 21.83 -3.41 -17.38
CA ASP A 50 23.21 -3.05 -17.04
C ASP A 50 23.37 -2.55 -15.58
N ASP A 51 22.41 -1.80 -15.05
CA ASP A 51 22.49 -1.13 -13.75
C ASP A 51 21.24 -1.35 -12.86
N TYR A 52 20.27 -2.15 -13.30
CA TYR A 52 19.08 -2.49 -12.53
C TYR A 52 18.50 -3.85 -12.95
N LEU A 53 17.59 -4.35 -12.12
CA LEU A 53 16.86 -5.60 -12.34
C LEU A 53 15.37 -5.35 -12.12
N ILE A 54 14.52 -5.99 -12.92
CA ILE A 54 13.06 -5.96 -12.77
C ILE A 54 12.56 -7.36 -12.43
N CYS A 55 11.64 -7.44 -11.48
CA CYS A 55 11.03 -8.71 -11.09
C CYS A 55 9.56 -8.54 -10.66
N PRO A 56 8.83 -9.64 -10.45
CA PRO A 56 7.48 -9.61 -9.92
C PRO A 56 7.39 -8.94 -8.54
N THR A 57 6.23 -8.36 -8.23
CA THR A 57 6.00 -7.60 -6.99
C THR A 57 5.81 -8.50 -5.76
N ILE A 58 6.79 -9.37 -5.49
CA ILE A 58 6.83 -10.28 -4.34
C ILE A 58 6.92 -9.56 -2.98
N CYS A 59 7.12 -8.27 -2.98
CA CYS A 59 7.14 -7.43 -1.78
C CYS A 59 5.75 -7.23 -1.14
N HIS A 60 4.67 -7.56 -1.83
CA HIS A 60 3.29 -7.44 -1.34
C HIS A 60 2.30 -8.46 -1.94
N ASN A 61 2.79 -9.36 -2.78
CA ASN A 61 2.02 -10.48 -3.30
C ASN A 61 2.77 -11.80 -3.04
N PRO A 62 2.07 -12.88 -2.68
CA PRO A 62 2.65 -14.22 -2.75
C PRO A 62 3.15 -14.51 -4.18
N ILE A 63 4.17 -15.35 -4.33
CA ILE A 63 4.80 -15.60 -5.64
C ILE A 63 3.79 -16.05 -6.69
N GLU A 64 2.86 -16.93 -6.33
CA GLU A 64 1.83 -17.44 -7.23
C GLU A 64 0.85 -16.35 -7.71
N GLU A 65 0.79 -15.23 -7.01
CA GLU A 65 -0.08 -14.07 -7.33
C GLU A 65 0.72 -12.87 -7.86
N ALA A 66 2.04 -12.91 -7.85
CA ALA A 66 2.93 -11.80 -8.21
C ALA A 66 3.13 -11.71 -9.73
N THR A 67 2.09 -11.30 -10.47
CA THR A 67 2.13 -11.18 -11.94
C THR A 67 2.59 -9.82 -12.45
N SER A 68 2.82 -8.85 -11.59
CA SER A 68 3.20 -7.48 -11.99
C SER A 68 4.70 -7.28 -11.95
N MET A 69 5.32 -7.05 -13.10
CA MET A 69 6.74 -6.72 -13.28
C MET A 69 7.00 -5.25 -12.91
N LYS A 70 6.85 -4.89 -11.64
CA LYS A 70 6.96 -3.51 -11.14
C LYS A 70 7.78 -3.38 -9.86
N LEU A 71 8.55 -4.38 -9.50
CA LEU A 71 9.57 -4.33 -8.48
C LEU A 71 10.93 -4.21 -9.15
N TYR A 72 11.59 -3.08 -8.93
CA TYR A 72 12.90 -2.75 -9.52
C TYR A 72 13.96 -2.82 -8.42
N TYR A 73 15.10 -3.40 -8.71
CA TYR A 73 16.30 -3.26 -7.91
C TYR A 73 17.31 -2.40 -8.66
N TYR A 74 17.85 -1.39 -8.00
CA TYR A 74 18.87 -0.49 -8.55
C TYR A 74 20.22 -0.76 -7.92
N ASP A 75 21.21 -1.14 -8.74
CA ASP A 75 22.55 -1.47 -8.27
C ASP A 75 23.29 -0.26 -7.69
N GLN A 76 23.01 0.93 -8.21
CA GLN A 76 23.65 2.18 -7.77
C GLN A 76 23.40 2.52 -6.30
N ASN A 77 22.21 2.27 -5.80
CA ASN A 77 21.81 2.58 -4.42
C ASN A 77 21.45 1.32 -3.60
N LYS A 78 21.71 0.12 -4.16
CA LYS A 78 21.48 -1.18 -3.52
C LYS A 78 20.10 -1.33 -2.89
N SER A 79 19.07 -0.83 -3.57
CA SER A 79 17.70 -0.82 -3.07
C SER A 79 16.68 -1.27 -4.09
N PHE A 80 15.63 -1.90 -3.59
CA PHE A 80 14.41 -2.16 -4.35
C PHE A 80 13.48 -0.95 -4.32
N HIS A 81 12.76 -0.74 -5.42
CA HIS A 81 11.62 0.19 -5.49
C HIS A 81 10.41 -0.50 -6.10
N CYS A 82 9.29 -0.47 -5.38
CA CYS A 82 8.02 -1.00 -5.88
C CYS A 82 7.18 0.13 -6.49
N TYR A 83 6.95 0.07 -7.80
CA TYR A 83 6.16 1.07 -8.52
C TYR A 83 4.64 0.86 -8.48
N THR A 84 4.16 0.02 -7.57
CA THR A 84 2.73 -0.25 -7.39
C THR A 84 2.31 0.00 -5.94
N GLN A 85 1.92 -1.04 -5.23
CA GLN A 85 1.24 -0.94 -3.94
C GLN A 85 2.11 -0.35 -2.81
N CYS A 86 3.41 -0.69 -2.75
CA CYS A 86 4.30 -0.21 -1.70
C CYS A 86 4.71 1.25 -1.93
N SER A 87 5.05 1.61 -3.18
CA SER A 87 5.51 2.96 -3.59
C SER A 87 6.65 3.50 -2.74
N GLU A 88 7.58 2.63 -2.32
CA GLU A 88 8.70 2.97 -1.44
C GLU A 88 9.97 2.21 -1.80
N ASN A 89 11.11 2.71 -1.31
CA ASN A 89 12.39 2.03 -1.39
C ASN A 89 12.63 1.18 -0.15
N PHE A 90 13.26 0.02 -0.34
CA PHE A 90 13.65 -0.89 0.73
C PHE A 90 14.85 -1.74 0.31
N ASN A 91 15.60 -2.23 1.26
CA ASN A 91 16.77 -3.07 1.02
C ASN A 91 16.40 -4.57 0.91
N ILE A 92 17.40 -5.41 0.66
CA ILE A 92 17.21 -6.86 0.52
C ILE A 92 16.67 -7.52 1.80
N ILE A 93 17.06 -7.03 2.98
CA ILE A 93 16.59 -7.56 4.27
C ILE A 93 15.10 -7.25 4.43
N GLU A 94 14.69 -6.03 4.13
CA GLU A 94 13.29 -5.61 4.17
C GLU A 94 12.44 -6.34 3.13
N LEU A 95 12.98 -6.64 1.94
CA LEU A 95 12.30 -7.49 0.97
C LEU A 95 12.07 -8.89 1.55
N TYR A 96 13.11 -9.50 2.14
CA TYR A 96 13.00 -10.82 2.73
C TYR A 96 11.98 -10.86 3.89
N MET A 97 11.96 -9.86 4.75
CA MET A 97 10.96 -9.75 5.81
C MET A 97 9.54 -9.72 5.26
N ARG A 98 9.29 -8.92 4.21
CA ARG A 98 7.98 -8.83 3.53
C ARG A 98 7.58 -10.15 2.90
N TYR A 99 8.53 -10.80 2.21
CA TYR A 99 8.32 -12.12 1.63
C TYR A 99 7.95 -13.16 2.70
N MET A 100 8.67 -13.20 3.82
CA MET A 100 8.36 -14.09 4.93
C MET A 100 7.00 -13.81 5.55
N GLU A 101 6.65 -12.53 5.69
CA GLU A 101 5.35 -12.12 6.21
C GLU A 101 4.19 -12.56 5.30
N LEU A 102 4.34 -12.45 3.98
CA LEU A 102 3.37 -12.94 3.00
C LEU A 102 3.17 -14.45 3.07
N ASN A 103 4.24 -15.20 3.41
CA ASN A 103 4.20 -16.64 3.62
C ASN A 103 3.77 -17.03 5.05
N HIS A 104 3.23 -16.09 5.84
CA HIS A 104 2.74 -16.30 7.20
C HIS A 104 3.83 -16.64 8.23
N TYR A 105 5.07 -16.21 8.02
CA TYR A 105 6.15 -16.28 8.99
C TYR A 105 6.42 -14.90 9.59
N LYS A 106 6.54 -14.84 10.90
CA LYS A 106 7.03 -13.65 11.61
C LYS A 106 8.52 -13.83 11.89
N ILE A 107 9.31 -12.93 11.36
CA ILE A 107 10.76 -12.88 11.64
C ILE A 107 11.14 -11.50 12.17
N PHE A 108 12.19 -11.44 12.99
CA PHE A 108 12.77 -10.18 13.42
C PHE A 108 13.79 -9.70 12.38
N TYR A 109 14.14 -8.42 12.44
CA TYR A 109 15.14 -7.84 11.54
C TYR A 109 16.49 -8.57 11.67
N SER A 110 16.89 -8.95 12.89
CA SER A 110 18.10 -9.75 13.16
C SER A 110 18.08 -11.10 12.44
N ASP A 111 16.93 -11.78 12.43
CA ASP A 111 16.83 -13.11 11.78
C ASP A 111 16.93 -12.97 10.26
N ALA A 112 16.35 -11.91 9.72
CA ALA A 112 16.43 -11.59 8.29
C ALA A 112 17.87 -11.19 7.90
N GLU A 113 18.54 -10.42 8.76
CA GLU A 113 19.95 -10.06 8.61
C GLU A 113 20.83 -11.30 8.58
N ASP A 114 20.66 -12.22 9.55
CA ASP A 114 21.40 -13.47 9.63
C ASP A 114 21.19 -14.36 8.40
N TYR A 115 19.95 -14.42 7.90
CA TYR A 115 19.66 -15.14 6.65
C TYR A 115 20.43 -14.54 5.46
N ILE A 116 20.42 -13.21 5.30
CA ILE A 116 21.15 -12.55 4.20
C ILE A 116 22.65 -12.75 4.35
N ARG A 117 23.20 -12.71 5.56
CA ARG A 117 24.63 -13.03 5.82
C ARG A 117 24.98 -14.45 5.39
N GLN A 118 24.14 -15.41 5.75
CA GLN A 118 24.33 -16.81 5.35
C GLN A 118 24.21 -16.98 3.83
N PHE A 119 23.22 -16.36 3.21
CA PHE A 119 23.03 -16.39 1.76
C PHE A 119 24.28 -15.88 1.02
N VAL A 120 24.79 -14.71 1.41
CA VAL A 120 26.02 -14.14 0.84
C VAL A 120 27.24 -15.03 1.12
N GLY A 121 27.32 -15.63 2.31
CA GLY A 121 28.37 -16.58 2.65
C GLY A 121 28.37 -17.84 1.77
N GLN A 122 27.20 -18.35 1.40
CA GLN A 122 27.07 -19.49 0.48
C GLN A 122 27.52 -19.16 -0.94
N LEU A 123 27.20 -17.96 -1.44
CA LEU A 123 27.65 -17.49 -2.76
C LEU A 123 29.17 -17.36 -2.88
N GLN A 124 29.84 -17.08 -1.76
CA GLN A 124 31.29 -16.89 -1.69
C GLN A 124 32.07 -18.14 -1.27
N GLU A 125 31.42 -19.32 -1.22
CA GLU A 125 32.01 -20.59 -0.73
C GLU A 125 32.57 -20.53 0.72
N VAL A 126 32.04 -19.64 1.55
CA VAL A 126 32.40 -19.53 2.95
C VAL A 126 31.56 -20.50 3.78
N ILE A 127 32.18 -21.44 4.48
CA ILE A 127 31.48 -22.38 5.38
C ILE A 127 30.91 -21.57 6.55
N VAL A 128 29.58 -21.42 6.56
CA VAL A 128 28.84 -20.85 7.69
C VAL A 128 28.16 -21.99 8.44
N ASN A 129 28.29 -22.04 9.77
CA ASN A 129 27.53 -22.96 10.58
C ASN A 129 26.04 -22.68 10.40
N GLU A 130 25.24 -23.72 10.18
CA GLU A 130 23.79 -23.58 10.01
C GLU A 130 23.19 -22.83 11.21
N PRO A 131 22.62 -21.62 10.99
CA PRO A 131 21.88 -20.95 12.05
C PRO A 131 20.57 -21.70 12.30
N THR A 132 20.25 -21.93 13.56
CA THR A 132 18.96 -22.46 13.97
C THR A 132 17.94 -21.31 13.91
N PHE A 133 17.23 -21.20 12.79
CA PHE A 133 16.12 -20.25 12.70
C PHE A 133 14.91 -20.76 13.48
N HIS A 134 14.44 -19.97 14.40
CA HIS A 134 13.17 -20.21 15.08
C HIS A 134 12.05 -19.49 14.33
N TYR A 135 11.40 -20.19 13.40
CA TYR A 135 10.19 -19.69 12.77
C TYR A 135 8.98 -20.10 13.61
N GLU A 136 8.28 -19.15 14.13
CA GLU A 136 6.92 -19.37 14.56
C GLU A 136 5.98 -19.15 13.38
N LYS A 137 5.41 -20.24 12.83
CA LYS A 137 4.31 -20.12 11.90
C LYS A 137 3.12 -19.54 12.64
N THR A 138 2.89 -18.26 12.45
CA THR A 138 1.75 -17.59 13.07
C THR A 138 0.47 -18.07 12.41
N VAL A 139 -0.25 -18.97 13.09
CA VAL A 139 -1.67 -19.17 12.84
C VAL A 139 -2.34 -17.89 13.34
N ARG A 140 -2.48 -16.92 12.44
CA ARG A 140 -2.99 -15.60 12.79
C ARG A 140 -4.46 -15.71 13.17
N SER A 141 -4.77 -15.38 14.40
CA SER A 141 -6.12 -15.04 14.80
C SER A 141 -6.52 -13.64 14.33
N GLU A 142 -5.57 -12.74 14.02
CA GLU A 142 -5.85 -11.36 13.60
C GLU A 142 -4.80 -10.86 12.59
N ASP A 143 -5.24 -10.65 11.33
CA ASP A 143 -4.42 -10.10 10.24
C ASP A 143 -4.41 -8.56 10.28
N PHE A 144 -4.08 -7.94 11.41
CA PHE A 144 -4.03 -6.49 11.53
C PHE A 144 -2.59 -6.02 11.75
N ILE A 145 -2.09 -5.24 10.82
CA ILE A 145 -0.79 -4.59 10.92
C ILE A 145 -1.01 -3.20 11.49
N ASP A 146 -0.43 -2.94 12.66
CA ASP A 146 -0.42 -1.62 13.26
C ASP A 146 0.68 -0.79 12.62
N LEU A 147 0.28 0.17 11.79
CA LEU A 147 1.21 1.11 11.20
C LEU A 147 1.83 2.02 12.27
N PRO A 148 3.13 2.37 12.17
CA PRO A 148 3.77 3.27 13.10
C PRO A 148 3.14 4.67 13.05
N PRO A 149 2.75 5.25 14.21
CA PRO A 149 2.14 6.56 14.24
C PRO A 149 3.17 7.68 14.10
N TYR A 150 2.75 8.77 13.49
CA TYR A 150 3.46 10.05 13.53
C TYR A 150 2.94 10.91 14.67
N ASN A 151 3.79 11.85 15.12
CA ASN A 151 3.36 12.87 16.08
C ASN A 151 2.35 13.81 15.41
N PRO A 152 1.11 13.94 15.93
CA PRO A 152 0.07 14.77 15.32
C PRO A 152 0.41 16.27 15.27
N ASN A 153 1.35 16.76 16.08
CA ASN A 153 1.79 18.15 16.05
C ASN A 153 2.37 18.57 14.69
N VAL A 154 2.70 17.63 13.80
CA VAL A 154 3.08 17.95 12.42
C VAL A 154 1.98 18.70 11.69
N LEU A 155 0.73 18.49 12.06
CA LEU A 155 -0.42 19.18 11.44
C LEU A 155 -0.44 20.67 11.74
N ASP A 156 0.22 21.13 12.83
CA ASP A 156 0.38 22.54 13.17
C ASP A 156 1.24 23.31 12.15
N CYS A 157 1.98 22.60 11.29
CA CYS A 157 2.72 23.20 10.18
C CYS A 157 1.81 23.61 8.99
N PHE A 158 0.54 23.24 9.02
CA PHE A 158 -0.42 23.52 7.95
C PHE A 158 -1.50 24.47 8.44
N VAL A 159 -2.02 25.30 7.53
CA VAL A 159 -3.12 26.20 7.87
C VAL A 159 -4.46 25.50 7.69
N ASP A 160 -5.39 25.76 8.60
CA ASP A 160 -6.81 25.35 8.44
C ASP A 160 -7.44 26.28 7.37
N TYR A 161 -7.38 25.83 6.13
CA TYR A 161 -7.84 26.58 4.98
C TYR A 161 -8.64 25.70 4.03
N PRO A 162 -9.96 25.87 3.98
CA PRO A 162 -10.80 25.18 3.02
C PRO A 162 -10.53 25.72 1.61
N HIS A 163 -9.72 24.98 0.85
CA HIS A 163 -9.22 25.44 -0.44
C HIS A 163 -10.35 25.56 -1.47
N PRO A 164 -10.43 26.70 -2.25
CA PRO A 164 -11.49 26.96 -3.23
C PRO A 164 -11.68 25.86 -4.28
N LEU A 165 -10.60 25.16 -4.66
CA LEU A 165 -10.67 24.03 -5.59
C LEU A 165 -11.61 22.93 -5.08
N TRP A 166 -11.50 22.57 -3.81
CA TRP A 166 -12.33 21.50 -3.22
C TRP A 166 -13.72 21.98 -2.84
N LEU A 167 -13.87 23.28 -2.48
CA LEU A 167 -15.19 23.90 -2.35
C LEU A 167 -15.92 23.90 -3.69
N GLY A 168 -15.22 24.25 -4.79
CA GLY A 168 -15.75 24.20 -6.15
C GLY A 168 -16.09 22.79 -6.64
N ASP A 169 -15.37 21.78 -6.16
CA ASP A 169 -15.68 20.37 -6.38
C ASP A 169 -16.88 19.86 -5.55
N GLY A 170 -17.46 20.73 -4.68
CA GLY A 170 -18.63 20.42 -3.87
C GLY A 170 -18.34 19.80 -2.50
N ILE A 171 -17.09 19.80 -2.04
CA ILE A 171 -16.74 19.33 -0.68
C ILE A 171 -17.02 20.45 0.32
N SER A 172 -17.77 20.13 1.38
CA SER A 172 -18.12 21.11 2.42
C SER A 172 -16.96 21.41 3.36
N GLU A 173 -16.90 22.63 3.91
CA GLU A 173 -15.95 23.01 4.95
C GLU A 173 -16.05 22.08 6.17
N ARG A 174 -17.27 21.69 6.53
CA ARG A 174 -17.52 20.74 7.63
C ARG A 174 -16.78 19.41 7.41
N SER A 175 -16.86 18.85 6.19
CA SER A 175 -16.15 17.61 5.85
C SER A 175 -14.66 17.80 5.85
N MET A 176 -14.16 18.90 5.28
CA MET A 176 -12.74 19.22 5.32
C MET A 176 -12.23 19.30 6.77
N LYS A 177 -12.97 19.97 7.66
CA LYS A 177 -12.64 20.07 9.08
C LYS A 177 -12.68 18.72 9.79
N LYS A 178 -13.70 17.88 9.54
CA LYS A 178 -13.82 16.54 10.13
C LYS A 178 -12.62 15.65 9.75
N PHE A 179 -12.12 15.78 8.53
CA PHE A 179 -10.98 15.01 8.03
C PHE A 179 -9.63 15.72 8.20
N HIS A 180 -9.60 16.81 8.96
CA HIS A 180 -8.40 17.60 9.24
C HIS A 180 -7.65 18.07 7.97
N ILE A 181 -8.40 18.34 6.90
CA ILE A 181 -7.84 18.84 5.67
C ILE A 181 -7.27 20.23 5.91
N GLY A 182 -6.02 20.41 5.53
CA GLY A 182 -5.31 21.69 5.69
C GLY A 182 -4.64 22.10 4.38
N PHE A 183 -3.81 23.12 4.49
CA PHE A 183 -3.08 23.68 3.36
C PHE A 183 -1.64 24.00 3.74
N SER A 184 -0.70 23.58 2.91
CA SER A 184 0.72 23.94 3.04
C SER A 184 1.00 25.19 2.20
N LEU A 185 1.25 26.33 2.87
CA LEU A 185 1.62 27.59 2.22
C LEU A 185 2.94 27.47 1.46
N ASN A 186 3.92 26.77 2.04
CA ASN A 186 5.26 26.64 1.47
C ASN A 186 5.31 25.80 0.19
N GLN A 187 4.44 24.78 0.08
CA GLN A 187 4.44 23.86 -1.04
C GLN A 187 3.23 24.04 -1.96
N ASN A 188 2.35 24.99 -1.65
CA ASN A 188 1.12 25.24 -2.39
C ASN A 188 0.30 23.97 -2.66
N ARG A 189 0.00 23.20 -1.57
CA ARG A 189 -0.66 21.89 -1.67
C ARG A 189 -1.75 21.76 -0.62
N ILE A 190 -2.86 21.14 -0.98
CA ILE A 190 -3.86 20.70 0.00
C ILE A 190 -3.26 19.50 0.76
N THR A 191 -3.30 19.52 2.10
CA THR A 191 -2.81 18.44 2.94
C THR A 191 -3.94 17.54 3.40
N ILE A 192 -3.67 16.23 3.40
CA ILE A 192 -4.66 15.17 3.63
C ILE A 192 -4.08 14.22 4.68
N PRO A 193 -4.38 14.42 5.97
CA PRO A 193 -3.97 13.52 7.03
C PRO A 193 -4.64 12.16 6.88
N HIS A 194 -3.90 11.08 7.10
CA HIS A 194 -4.40 9.72 7.12
C HIS A 194 -4.35 9.17 8.54
N TYR A 195 -5.47 8.67 9.01
CA TYR A 195 -5.59 8.02 10.30
C TYR A 195 -5.85 6.53 10.12
N ASP A 196 -5.27 5.71 10.99
CA ASP A 196 -5.59 4.30 11.05
C ASP A 196 -6.91 4.05 11.78
N TYR A 197 -7.35 2.79 11.82
CA TYR A 197 -8.59 2.40 12.47
C TYR A 197 -8.65 2.72 13.98
N ARG A 198 -7.49 2.96 14.63
CA ARG A 198 -7.38 3.37 16.05
C ARG A 198 -7.49 4.87 16.23
N GLY A 199 -7.29 5.65 15.18
CA GLY A 199 -7.27 7.11 15.19
C GLY A 199 -5.87 7.71 15.35
N PHE A 200 -4.82 6.92 15.14
CA PHE A 200 -3.46 7.45 15.10
C PHE A 200 -3.14 8.02 13.72
N LEU A 201 -2.47 9.15 13.69
CA LEU A 201 -1.94 9.73 12.44
C LEU A 201 -0.83 8.83 11.91
N ILE A 202 -1.03 8.23 10.75
CA ILE A 202 -0.09 7.31 10.12
C ILE A 202 0.59 7.87 8.88
N GLY A 203 0.18 9.04 8.41
CA GLY A 203 0.76 9.72 7.27
C GLY A 203 0.03 11.01 6.95
N VAL A 204 0.64 11.82 6.10
CA VAL A 204 0.01 12.99 5.51
C VAL A 204 0.26 12.93 4.01
N ARG A 205 -0.79 12.86 3.22
CA ARG A 205 -0.70 13.02 1.77
C ARG A 205 -1.00 14.46 1.37
N SER A 206 -0.70 14.79 0.15
CA SER A 206 -0.96 16.12 -0.37
C SER A 206 -1.44 16.07 -1.82
N ARG A 207 -2.34 16.99 -2.18
CA ARG A 207 -2.81 17.15 -3.55
C ARG A 207 -2.12 18.35 -4.20
N ALA A 208 -1.49 18.11 -5.34
CA ALA A 208 -0.88 19.15 -6.16
C ALA A 208 -1.93 20.08 -6.77
N LEU A 209 -1.61 21.38 -6.81
CA LEU A 209 -2.45 22.42 -7.42
C LEU A 209 -1.87 22.92 -8.74
N GLU A 210 -0.56 22.88 -8.91
CA GLU A 210 0.13 23.39 -10.08
C GLU A 210 0.38 22.28 -11.12
N GLU A 211 0.22 22.61 -12.41
CA GLU A 211 0.41 21.66 -13.52
C GLU A 211 1.79 21.01 -13.53
N LYS A 212 2.85 21.80 -13.25
CA LYS A 212 4.23 21.28 -13.16
C LYS A 212 4.39 20.16 -12.11
N ASP A 213 3.55 20.17 -11.08
CA ASP A 213 3.57 19.17 -10.02
C ASP A 213 2.76 17.91 -10.37
N LEU A 214 1.85 18.01 -11.35
CA LEU A 214 1.03 16.87 -11.78
C LEU A 214 1.85 15.79 -12.49
N GLU A 215 2.95 16.17 -13.16
CA GLU A 215 3.89 15.25 -13.79
C GLU A 215 4.51 14.26 -12.79
N PHE A 216 4.73 14.72 -11.54
CA PHE A 216 5.25 13.90 -10.44
C PHE A 216 4.16 13.19 -9.62
N GLY A 217 2.91 13.28 -10.06
CA GLY A 217 1.74 12.68 -9.41
C GLY A 217 0.86 13.67 -8.66
N LYS A 218 -0.44 13.60 -8.96
CA LYS A 218 -1.48 14.46 -8.38
C LYS A 218 -1.55 14.37 -6.86
N TYR A 219 -1.40 13.17 -6.32
CA TYR A 219 -1.39 12.88 -4.88
C TYR A 219 -0.05 12.26 -4.48
N ARG A 220 0.61 12.85 -3.50
CA ARG A 220 1.93 12.40 -3.01
C ARG A 220 2.01 12.50 -1.49
N PRO A 221 2.89 11.72 -0.83
CA PRO A 221 3.21 11.95 0.57
C PRO A 221 3.73 13.37 0.79
N MET A 222 3.41 13.94 1.95
CA MET A 222 3.83 15.28 2.32
C MET A 222 5.24 15.26 2.92
N MET A 223 6.06 16.21 2.53
CA MET A 223 7.35 16.51 3.15
C MET A 223 7.19 17.63 4.17
N VAL A 224 7.73 17.48 5.37
CA VAL A 224 7.86 18.57 6.36
C VAL A 224 9.29 18.57 6.88
N GLY A 225 10.04 19.62 6.58
CA GLY A 225 11.50 19.60 6.70
C GLY A 225 12.07 18.49 5.80
N ASP A 226 12.97 17.70 6.36
CA ASP A 226 13.62 16.58 5.66
C ASP A 226 12.86 15.24 5.83
N LYS A 227 11.69 15.25 6.49
CA LYS A 227 10.92 14.04 6.77
C LYS A 227 9.72 13.89 5.84
N MET A 228 9.60 12.71 5.23
CA MET A 228 8.44 12.30 4.46
C MET A 228 7.41 11.62 5.38
N TYR A 229 6.16 12.09 5.35
CA TYR A 229 5.06 11.54 6.14
C TYR A 229 4.26 10.52 5.32
N ASN A 230 4.91 9.41 5.01
CA ASN A 230 4.35 8.33 4.19
C ASN A 230 3.91 7.14 5.04
N HIS A 231 2.98 6.34 4.50
CA HIS A 231 2.57 5.05 5.03
C HIS A 231 2.21 4.10 3.89
N GLN A 232 2.17 2.82 4.18
CA GLN A 232 1.77 1.79 3.22
C GLN A 232 0.25 1.84 3.02
N LEU A 233 -0.18 2.32 1.85
CA LEU A 233 -1.61 2.50 1.52
C LEU A 233 -2.41 1.18 1.60
N GLY A 234 -1.78 0.06 1.26
CA GLY A 234 -2.41 -1.26 1.32
C GLY A 234 -2.78 -1.72 2.73
N PHE A 235 -2.21 -1.13 3.78
CA PHE A 235 -2.50 -1.49 5.18
C PHE A 235 -3.45 -0.52 5.87
N ASN A 236 -4.13 0.32 5.10
CA ASN A 236 -5.16 1.21 5.62
C ASN A 236 -6.28 1.42 4.59
N LEU A 237 -7.36 2.01 5.04
CA LEU A 237 -8.42 2.59 4.22
C LEU A 237 -8.64 4.02 4.69
N TYR A 238 -8.48 4.99 3.81
CA TYR A 238 -8.75 6.39 4.14
C TYR A 238 -10.22 6.57 4.52
N GLY A 239 -10.49 7.32 5.56
CA GLY A 239 -11.85 7.52 6.08
C GLY A 239 -12.36 6.43 7.01
N ILE A 240 -11.56 5.36 7.25
CA ILE A 240 -11.98 4.25 8.13
C ILE A 240 -12.20 4.69 9.57
N TYR A 241 -11.42 5.64 10.07
CA TYR A 241 -11.57 6.17 11.43
C TYR A 241 -12.72 7.17 11.52
N GLU A 242 -12.79 8.10 10.60
CA GLU A 242 -13.77 9.19 10.60
C GLU A 242 -15.21 8.67 10.39
N ASN A 243 -15.36 7.59 9.62
CA ASN A 243 -16.66 7.01 9.29
C ASN A 243 -16.97 5.72 10.06
N LYS A 244 -16.14 5.35 11.05
CA LYS A 244 -16.22 4.07 11.78
C LYS A 244 -17.59 3.79 12.41
N GLU A 245 -18.25 4.81 12.95
CA GLU A 245 -19.53 4.60 13.64
C GLU A 245 -20.67 4.28 12.66
N ALA A 246 -20.69 4.95 11.50
CA ALA A 246 -21.64 4.64 10.44
C ALA A 246 -21.36 3.24 9.84
N ILE A 247 -20.10 2.92 9.56
CA ILE A 247 -19.70 1.61 9.04
C ILE A 247 -20.14 0.48 9.97
N LYS A 248 -19.87 0.60 11.28
CA LYS A 248 -20.30 -0.39 12.29
C LYS A 248 -21.81 -0.49 12.39
N ARG A 249 -22.49 0.65 12.42
CA ARG A 249 -23.95 0.72 12.57
C ARG A 249 -24.67 0.08 11.39
N PHE A 250 -24.25 0.40 10.16
CA PHE A 250 -24.91 -0.10 8.95
C PHE A 250 -24.35 -1.41 8.44
N LYS A 251 -23.19 -1.87 8.96
CA LYS A 251 -22.44 -3.06 8.50
C LYS A 251 -22.20 -3.03 7.01
N ARG A 252 -21.95 -1.84 6.46
CA ARG A 252 -21.74 -1.56 5.04
C ARG A 252 -20.50 -0.70 4.86
N ALA A 253 -19.82 -0.89 3.71
CA ALA A 253 -18.77 0.00 3.26
C ALA A 253 -18.88 0.24 1.76
N VAL A 254 -18.56 1.46 1.33
CA VAL A 254 -18.37 1.82 -0.07
C VAL A 254 -16.90 2.18 -0.24
N ILE A 255 -16.21 1.45 -1.11
CA ILE A 255 -14.78 1.61 -1.35
C ILE A 255 -14.56 2.41 -2.63
N PHE A 256 -13.98 3.59 -2.51
CA PHE A 256 -13.55 4.45 -3.61
C PHE A 256 -12.05 4.31 -3.88
N GLU A 257 -11.58 4.87 -5.00
CA GLU A 257 -10.14 4.93 -5.31
C GLU A 257 -9.44 6.09 -4.59
N GLY A 258 -10.08 7.25 -4.46
CA GLY A 258 -9.45 8.47 -3.98
C GLY A 258 -10.11 9.10 -2.74
N GLU A 259 -9.31 9.89 -2.03
CA GLU A 259 -9.69 10.58 -0.80
C GLU A 259 -10.82 11.59 -1.05
N LYS A 260 -10.80 12.28 -2.20
CA LYS A 260 -11.82 13.26 -2.59
C LYS A 260 -13.23 12.65 -2.54
N SER A 261 -13.39 11.44 -3.00
CA SER A 261 -14.70 10.76 -3.05
C SER A 261 -15.23 10.43 -1.65
N VAL A 262 -14.35 10.16 -0.70
CA VAL A 262 -14.73 9.97 0.72
C VAL A 262 -15.25 11.28 1.31
N LEU A 263 -14.57 12.40 1.04
CA LEU A 263 -14.98 13.73 1.49
C LEU A 263 -16.31 14.17 0.87
N LEU A 264 -16.53 13.89 -0.43
CA LEU A 264 -17.82 14.12 -1.09
C LEU A 264 -18.93 13.28 -0.45
N SER A 265 -18.66 12.01 -0.17
CA SER A 265 -19.62 11.14 0.53
C SER A 265 -19.96 11.67 1.91
N ASP A 266 -18.96 12.14 2.67
CA ASP A 266 -19.22 12.76 3.97
C ASP A 266 -20.00 14.09 3.82
N THR A 267 -19.74 14.85 2.77
CA THR A 267 -20.49 16.07 2.49
C THR A 267 -21.97 15.79 2.26
N PHE A 268 -22.31 14.72 1.54
CA PHE A 268 -23.69 14.37 1.20
C PHE A 268 -24.43 13.62 2.30
N TYR A 269 -23.73 12.75 3.03
CA TYR A 269 -24.35 11.82 3.99
C TYR A 269 -23.97 12.08 5.45
N GLU A 270 -23.04 13.00 5.70
CA GLU A 270 -22.61 13.39 7.05
C GLU A 270 -22.21 12.18 7.93
N ASN A 271 -22.84 12.09 9.11
CA ASN A 271 -22.61 11.00 10.04
C ASN A 271 -23.15 9.63 9.57
N TYR A 272 -23.74 9.57 8.40
CA TYR A 272 -24.21 8.33 7.76
C TYR A 272 -23.29 7.85 6.64
N SER A 273 -22.20 8.57 6.35
CA SER A 273 -21.22 8.16 5.35
C SER A 273 -20.53 6.85 5.76
N VAL A 274 -20.56 5.89 4.86
CA VAL A 274 -19.88 4.59 5.00
C VAL A 274 -18.73 4.47 3.99
N ALA A 275 -18.25 5.60 3.47
CA ALA A 275 -17.23 5.68 2.45
C ALA A 275 -15.83 5.48 3.05
N VAL A 276 -15.00 4.73 2.33
CA VAL A 276 -13.57 4.60 2.55
C VAL A 276 -12.84 4.61 1.21
N ALA A 277 -11.53 4.86 1.18
CA ALA A 277 -10.75 4.78 -0.05
C ALA A 277 -9.48 3.95 0.12
N THR A 278 -9.13 3.25 -0.97
CA THR A 278 -7.86 2.52 -1.10
C THR A 278 -6.67 3.43 -1.42
N CYS A 279 -6.94 4.66 -1.85
CA CYS A 279 -5.97 5.64 -2.34
C CYS A 279 -5.16 5.14 -3.56
N GLY A 280 -5.80 4.32 -4.38
CA GLY A 280 -5.31 3.72 -5.61
C GLY A 280 -6.25 2.63 -6.10
N SER A 281 -5.99 2.04 -7.26
CA SER A 281 -6.87 1.04 -7.88
C SER A 281 -6.75 -0.37 -7.28
N GLN A 282 -5.84 -0.60 -6.33
CA GLN A 282 -5.63 -1.91 -5.73
C GLN A 282 -6.47 -2.10 -4.46
N LEU A 283 -7.04 -3.29 -4.32
CA LEU A 283 -7.76 -3.73 -3.14
C LEU A 283 -7.16 -5.06 -2.68
N ASN A 284 -6.79 -5.15 -1.43
CA ASN A 284 -6.15 -6.33 -0.89
C ASN A 284 -6.92 -6.96 0.28
N ARG A 285 -6.45 -8.15 0.71
CA ARG A 285 -7.12 -8.93 1.76
C ARG A 285 -7.08 -8.23 3.12
N PHE A 286 -6.02 -7.49 3.42
CA PHE A 286 -5.91 -6.76 4.68
C PHE A 286 -7.03 -5.70 4.79
N GLN A 287 -7.24 -4.91 3.74
CA GLN A 287 -8.29 -3.88 3.69
C GLN A 287 -9.70 -4.50 3.83
N ILE A 288 -9.94 -5.65 3.21
CA ILE A 288 -11.20 -6.38 3.38
C ILE A 288 -11.34 -6.94 4.80
N ASN A 289 -10.29 -7.54 5.36
CA ASN A 289 -10.31 -8.05 6.73
C ASN A 289 -10.55 -6.93 7.75
N LEU A 290 -9.98 -5.74 7.53
CA LEU A 290 -10.22 -4.56 8.36
C LEU A 290 -11.72 -4.22 8.39
N LEU A 291 -12.40 -4.23 7.26
CA LEU A 291 -13.84 -3.97 7.20
C LEU A 291 -14.66 -5.11 7.81
N VAL A 292 -14.37 -6.35 7.43
CA VAL A 292 -15.18 -7.51 7.82
C VAL A 292 -14.92 -7.92 9.27
N LYS A 293 -13.66 -8.15 9.63
CA LYS A 293 -13.33 -8.70 10.95
C LYS A 293 -13.36 -7.63 12.05
N LYS A 294 -12.88 -6.40 11.76
CA LYS A 294 -12.79 -5.33 12.77
C LYS A 294 -14.11 -4.58 12.93
N TYR A 295 -14.82 -4.34 11.82
CA TYR A 295 -16.05 -3.52 11.84
C TYR A 295 -17.33 -4.31 11.60
N GLY A 296 -17.24 -5.61 11.32
CA GLY A 296 -18.40 -6.49 11.11
C GLY A 296 -19.18 -6.17 9.82
N VAL A 297 -18.49 -5.63 8.81
CA VAL A 297 -19.12 -5.28 7.53
C VAL A 297 -19.57 -6.54 6.80
N SER A 298 -20.83 -6.57 6.39
CA SER A 298 -21.44 -7.66 5.63
C SER A 298 -21.66 -7.35 4.15
N ASP A 299 -21.72 -6.05 3.80
CA ASP A 299 -21.96 -5.58 2.44
C ASP A 299 -20.89 -4.57 2.01
N ILE A 300 -20.15 -4.91 0.97
CA ILE A 300 -19.07 -4.08 0.41
C ILE A 300 -19.42 -3.71 -1.03
N THR A 301 -19.42 -2.41 -1.33
CA THR A 301 -19.62 -1.91 -2.69
C THR A 301 -18.34 -1.28 -3.22
N LEU A 302 -17.82 -1.76 -4.37
CA LEU A 302 -16.74 -1.11 -5.08
C LEU A 302 -17.28 0.03 -5.94
N ALA A 303 -16.80 1.24 -5.71
CA ALA A 303 -17.17 2.48 -6.39
C ALA A 303 -15.93 3.11 -7.03
N PHE A 304 -15.23 2.37 -7.89
CA PHE A 304 -13.99 2.78 -8.52
C PHE A 304 -14.22 3.73 -9.69
N ASP A 305 -13.19 4.50 -10.03
CA ASP A 305 -13.24 5.50 -11.08
C ASP A 305 -13.47 4.86 -12.46
N LYS A 306 -14.30 5.49 -13.30
CA LYS A 306 -14.65 4.99 -14.64
C LYS A 306 -13.43 4.99 -15.57
N GLU A 307 -12.98 3.83 -16.03
CA GLU A 307 -11.78 3.71 -16.90
C GLU A 307 -12.09 3.74 -18.42
N PHE A 308 -13.36 3.89 -18.85
CA PHE A 308 -13.75 3.86 -20.25
C PHE A 308 -14.55 5.12 -20.65
N LYS A 309 -14.50 5.48 -21.95
CA LYS A 309 -15.20 6.68 -22.46
C LYS A 309 -16.70 6.44 -22.63
N ASN A 310 -17.07 5.34 -23.29
CA ASN A 310 -18.45 4.94 -23.53
C ASN A 310 -18.55 3.42 -23.63
N LEU A 311 -19.76 2.88 -23.70
CA LEU A 311 -20.02 1.42 -23.68
C LEU A 311 -19.45 0.67 -24.89
N ASN A 312 -19.14 1.35 -25.99
CA ASN A 312 -18.52 0.74 -27.18
C ASN A 312 -16.99 0.73 -27.09
N ASP A 313 -16.41 1.38 -26.07
CA ASP A 313 -14.96 1.39 -25.84
C ASP A 313 -14.50 -0.03 -25.46
N PRO A 314 -13.47 -0.58 -26.14
CA PRO A 314 -12.88 -1.87 -25.74
C PRO A 314 -12.47 -1.92 -24.25
N ALA A 315 -12.02 -0.81 -23.69
CA ALA A 315 -11.68 -0.68 -22.27
C ALA A 315 -12.87 -0.98 -21.33
N CYS A 316 -14.09 -0.77 -21.80
CA CYS A 316 -15.31 -1.02 -21.03
C CYS A 316 -15.41 -2.47 -20.53
N ARG A 317 -15.15 -3.44 -21.41
CA ARG A 317 -15.20 -4.90 -21.07
C ARG A 317 -14.09 -5.25 -20.10
N THR A 318 -12.88 -4.75 -20.34
CA THR A 318 -11.70 -4.98 -19.49
C THR A 318 -11.93 -4.41 -18.10
N TYR A 319 -12.45 -3.19 -18.00
CA TYR A 319 -12.77 -2.55 -16.73
C TYR A 319 -13.84 -3.33 -15.95
N ARG A 320 -14.94 -3.73 -16.62
CA ARG A 320 -15.99 -4.55 -15.97
C ARG A 320 -15.42 -5.86 -15.42
N LYS A 321 -14.57 -6.55 -16.21
CA LYS A 321 -13.89 -7.77 -15.77
C LYS A 321 -13.03 -7.51 -14.53
N LYS A 322 -12.22 -6.45 -14.53
CA LYS A 322 -11.40 -6.07 -13.36
C LYS A 322 -12.23 -5.89 -12.08
N LEU A 323 -13.40 -5.23 -12.16
CA LEU A 323 -14.29 -5.05 -11.01
C LEU A 323 -14.84 -6.39 -10.50
N ILE A 324 -15.27 -7.26 -11.42
CA ILE A 324 -15.77 -8.59 -11.09
C ILE A 324 -14.68 -9.44 -10.43
N ASP A 325 -13.48 -9.49 -11.01
CA ASP A 325 -12.35 -10.27 -10.50
C ASP A 325 -11.95 -9.80 -9.09
N LYS A 326 -11.91 -8.47 -8.85
CA LYS A 326 -11.67 -7.91 -7.50
C LYS A 326 -12.71 -8.37 -6.48
N CYS A 327 -13.98 -8.41 -6.85
CA CYS A 327 -15.04 -8.87 -5.95
C CYS A 327 -14.97 -10.39 -5.73
N LEU A 328 -14.74 -11.18 -6.79
CA LEU A 328 -14.65 -12.63 -6.71
C LEU A 328 -13.48 -13.11 -5.84
N LYS A 329 -12.35 -12.40 -5.88
CA LYS A 329 -11.16 -12.70 -5.07
C LYS A 329 -11.48 -12.82 -3.57
N TYR A 330 -12.47 -12.08 -3.08
CA TYR A 330 -12.85 -12.05 -1.65
C TYR A 330 -14.23 -12.64 -1.38
N ARG A 331 -14.78 -13.37 -2.35
CA ARG A 331 -16.06 -14.08 -2.25
C ARG A 331 -16.09 -14.95 -0.98
N GLY A 332 -17.19 -14.88 -0.24
CA GLY A 332 -17.38 -15.62 1.01
C GLY A 332 -16.97 -14.87 2.27
N LEU A 333 -16.25 -13.73 2.18
CA LEU A 333 -15.96 -12.87 3.33
C LEU A 333 -17.09 -11.88 3.62
N ALA A 334 -17.73 -11.37 2.57
CA ALA A 334 -18.87 -10.46 2.62
C ALA A 334 -19.71 -10.56 1.33
N ASN A 335 -20.85 -9.89 1.28
CA ASN A 335 -21.59 -9.66 0.02
C ASN A 335 -20.89 -8.54 -0.76
N PHE A 336 -20.46 -8.84 -1.97
CA PHE A 336 -19.79 -7.86 -2.82
C PHE A 336 -20.74 -7.32 -3.87
N TYR A 337 -20.62 -6.02 -4.09
CA TYR A 337 -21.30 -5.26 -5.14
C TYR A 337 -20.28 -4.38 -5.85
N TYR A 338 -20.56 -4.02 -7.09
CA TYR A 338 -19.80 -3.00 -7.79
C TYR A 338 -20.72 -2.03 -8.54
N ILE A 339 -20.29 -0.78 -8.66
CA ILE A 339 -20.93 0.22 -9.49
C ILE A 339 -20.37 0.09 -10.89
N PHE A 340 -21.28 0.05 -11.88
CA PHE A 340 -20.94 0.09 -13.28
C PHE A 340 -21.88 1.05 -14.01
N ASP A 341 -21.32 2.01 -14.74
CA ASP A 341 -22.09 3.05 -15.42
C ASP A 341 -22.63 2.57 -16.78
N GLU A 342 -23.77 1.89 -16.78
CA GLU A 342 -24.45 1.38 -17.97
C GLU A 342 -25.22 2.47 -18.75
N HIS A 343 -25.30 3.68 -18.22
CA HIS A 343 -26.06 4.78 -18.81
C HIS A 343 -25.21 5.96 -19.24
N ASN A 344 -23.90 5.82 -19.14
CA ASN A 344 -22.92 6.86 -19.48
C ASN A 344 -23.16 8.19 -18.76
N LEU A 345 -23.52 8.10 -17.47
CA LEU A 345 -23.76 9.25 -16.59
C LEU A 345 -22.46 9.93 -16.14
N LEU A 346 -21.35 9.20 -16.18
CA LEU A 346 -20.02 9.62 -15.78
C LEU A 346 -19.13 9.85 -17.00
N GLN A 347 -18.18 10.76 -16.88
CA GLN A 347 -17.08 10.87 -17.82
C GLN A 347 -15.96 9.87 -17.46
N GLN A 348 -15.02 9.64 -18.36
CA GLN A 348 -13.82 8.85 -18.10
C GLN A 348 -13.01 9.51 -16.98
N LYS A 349 -12.56 8.72 -16.02
CA LYS A 349 -11.87 9.13 -14.79
C LYS A 349 -12.74 9.82 -13.73
N ASP A 350 -14.02 9.92 -13.94
CA ASP A 350 -14.92 10.31 -12.85
C ASP A 350 -15.05 9.16 -11.85
N SER A 351 -15.00 9.50 -10.57
CA SER A 351 -15.53 8.67 -9.51
C SER A 351 -17.06 8.63 -9.57
N PRO A 352 -17.74 7.56 -9.17
CA PRO A 352 -19.21 7.50 -9.19
C PRO A 352 -19.92 8.64 -8.46
N ILE A 353 -19.25 9.35 -7.55
CA ILE A 353 -19.81 10.45 -6.75
C ILE A 353 -19.48 11.86 -7.30
N ASP A 354 -18.57 11.99 -8.27
CA ASP A 354 -18.10 13.28 -8.77
C ASP A 354 -19.18 14.11 -9.46
N ARG A 355 -20.26 13.47 -9.95
CA ARG A 355 -21.38 14.13 -10.63
C ARG A 355 -22.55 14.51 -9.71
N GLY A 356 -22.29 14.53 -8.41
CA GLY A 356 -23.27 14.91 -7.40
C GLY A 356 -24.11 13.75 -6.87
N VAL A 357 -24.84 14.04 -5.80
CA VAL A 357 -25.58 13.03 -5.03
C VAL A 357 -26.66 12.31 -5.84
N GLU A 358 -27.38 13.02 -6.71
CA GLU A 358 -28.46 12.41 -7.50
C GLU A 358 -27.95 11.35 -8.48
N VAL A 359 -26.82 11.63 -9.16
CA VAL A 359 -26.18 10.66 -10.07
C VAL A 359 -25.63 9.47 -9.27
N TYR A 360 -24.97 9.76 -8.17
CA TYR A 360 -24.44 8.73 -7.29
C TYR A 360 -25.54 7.78 -6.76
N GLU A 361 -26.67 8.32 -6.30
CA GLU A 361 -27.78 7.48 -5.82
C GLU A 361 -28.39 6.61 -6.93
N LYS A 362 -28.50 7.14 -8.17
CA LYS A 362 -28.94 6.35 -9.32
C LYS A 362 -28.00 5.17 -9.58
N LEU A 363 -26.69 5.40 -9.52
CA LEU A 363 -25.68 4.37 -9.69
C LEU A 363 -25.72 3.37 -8.53
N MET A 364 -25.84 3.83 -7.29
CA MET A 364 -25.94 2.97 -6.09
C MET A 364 -27.18 2.08 -6.10
N LYS A 365 -28.32 2.58 -6.55
CA LYS A 365 -29.56 1.77 -6.71
C LYS A 365 -29.39 0.65 -7.75
N LYS A 366 -28.53 0.86 -8.75
CA LYS A 366 -28.25 -0.07 -9.84
C LYS A 366 -26.95 -0.89 -9.65
N ARG A 367 -26.32 -0.81 -8.47
CA ARG A 367 -25.11 -1.59 -8.21
C ARG A 367 -25.36 -3.08 -8.43
N ILE A 368 -24.38 -3.78 -8.97
CA ILE A 368 -24.50 -5.17 -9.38
C ILE A 368 -23.93 -6.04 -8.26
N LYS A 369 -24.73 -7.02 -7.81
CA LYS A 369 -24.28 -8.01 -6.83
C LYS A 369 -23.45 -9.09 -7.50
N ILE A 370 -22.39 -9.52 -6.86
CA ILE A 370 -21.64 -10.72 -7.25
C ILE A 370 -22.25 -11.94 -6.51
N ASN A 371 -22.65 -12.93 -7.29
CA ASN A 371 -23.23 -14.17 -6.79
C ASN A 371 -22.17 -15.26 -6.59
#